data_008edca09dc0ef6b407b536f63e5adb9
#
_entry.id   008edca09dc0ef6b407b536f63e5adb9
#
_cell.length_a   1.000
_cell.length_b   1.000
_cell.length_c   1.000
_cell.angle_alpha   90.00
_cell.angle_beta   90.00
_cell.angle_gamma   90.00
#
_symmetry.space_group_name_H-M   'P 1'
#
loop_
_entity.id
_entity.type
_entity.pdbx_description
1 polymer ?
#
loop_
_entity_poly.entity_id
_entity_poly.type
_entity_poly.pdbx_seq_one_letter_code
_entity_poly.pdbx_strand_id
1 'polypeptide(L)'
;GNDIATAKTLVNAYQMILPGEEAKTHRHAPHALRVIIESEGSFSVVNGEKHPMETGDIVLTPGWCWHGHGHDGDQPAYWLDGLDVPLTHLLEPMFFEEHPDGFAAVERVSPDSPYRFTWETILKRTERAAADTEGHFGRRVRLEADEMPTIGIYVERLEAGQSTRRYRHSANVVFSPMMGSGVSTVGDADIPWGRGDTFVAPTWNWIEHHAIEDTILFSMTDEFLMRFAKYYRFEAAA
;
A
#
# COMPACT_ATOMS: atom_id res chain seq x y z
N GLY A 1 -19.54 5.48 -14.03
CA GLY A 1 -18.68 4.61 -13.22
C GLY A 1 -17.24 5.05 -13.32
N ASN A 2 -16.47 4.77 -12.31
CA ASN A 2 -15.05 5.07 -12.30
C ASN A 2 -14.32 3.86 -12.89
N ASP A 3 -13.93 3.95 -14.15
CA ASP A 3 -13.36 2.83 -14.94
C ASP A 3 -11.91 2.48 -14.55
N ILE A 4 -11.29 3.27 -13.65
CA ILE A 4 -9.91 3.10 -13.19
C ILE A 4 -9.82 2.80 -11.68
N ALA A 5 -10.77 2.08 -11.12
CA ALA A 5 -10.80 1.75 -9.70
C ALA A 5 -10.50 0.26 -9.48
N THR A 6 -9.60 -0.07 -8.55
CA THR A 6 -9.45 -1.42 -8.01
C THR A 6 -10.59 -1.73 -7.03
N ALA A 7 -10.95 -0.74 -6.23
CA ALA A 7 -12.15 -0.71 -5.38
C ALA A 7 -12.84 0.65 -5.52
N LYS A 8 -14.02 0.85 -4.93
CA LYS A 8 -14.81 2.08 -5.11
C LYS A 8 -14.06 3.37 -4.72
N THR A 9 -13.17 3.28 -3.77
CA THR A 9 -12.41 4.42 -3.20
C THR A 9 -10.91 4.34 -3.46
N LEU A 10 -10.41 3.21 -3.95
CA LEU A 10 -8.99 2.91 -4.05
C LEU A 10 -8.64 2.43 -5.47
N VAL A 11 -7.45 2.82 -5.94
CA VAL A 11 -6.84 2.29 -7.16
C VAL A 11 -5.42 1.82 -6.86
N ASN A 12 -5.04 0.74 -7.52
CA ASN A 12 -3.68 0.22 -7.50
C ASN A 12 -3.20 0.02 -8.93
N ALA A 13 -1.95 0.36 -9.20
CA ALA A 13 -1.34 0.24 -10.50
C ALA A 13 0.12 -0.17 -10.37
N TYR A 14 0.54 -1.16 -11.18
CA TYR A 14 1.96 -1.49 -11.29
C TYR A 14 2.66 -0.42 -12.12
N GLN A 15 3.81 0.01 -11.62
CA GLN A 15 4.68 0.96 -12.27
C GLN A 15 6.05 0.34 -12.49
N MET A 16 6.74 0.82 -13.50
CA MET A 16 8.11 0.46 -13.82
C MET A 16 8.89 1.72 -14.17
N ILE A 17 10.17 1.77 -13.78
CA ILE A 17 11.12 2.77 -14.23
C ILE A 17 12.40 2.07 -14.70
N LEU A 18 12.93 2.51 -15.84
CA LEU A 18 14.18 1.98 -16.41
C LEU A 18 15.38 2.75 -15.88
N PRO A 19 16.59 2.14 -15.93
CA PRO A 19 17.84 2.83 -15.61
C PRO A 19 17.97 4.18 -16.30
N GLY A 20 18.25 5.24 -15.52
CA GLY A 20 18.44 6.60 -16.02
C GLY A 20 17.14 7.34 -16.37
N GLU A 21 15.97 6.73 -16.19
CA GLU A 21 14.70 7.45 -16.34
C GLU A 21 14.38 8.30 -15.13
N GLU A 22 13.67 9.40 -15.38
CA GLU A 22 13.13 10.30 -14.37
C GLU A 22 11.67 10.66 -14.68
N ALA A 23 10.81 10.58 -13.69
CA ALA A 23 9.46 11.10 -13.75
C ALA A 23 9.45 12.55 -13.25
N LYS A 24 8.89 13.45 -14.06
CA LYS A 24 8.79 14.89 -13.71
C LYS A 24 8.06 15.08 -12.38
N THR A 25 8.53 16.07 -11.64
CA THR A 25 7.91 16.47 -10.39
C THR A 25 6.52 17.07 -10.65
N HIS A 26 5.56 16.60 -9.89
CA HIS A 26 4.19 17.08 -9.90
C HIS A 26 3.58 16.96 -8.50
N ARG A 27 2.40 17.50 -8.31
CA ARG A 27 1.57 17.26 -7.13
C ARG A 27 0.10 17.05 -7.51
N HIS A 28 -0.60 16.31 -6.72
CA HIS A 28 -2.03 16.04 -6.91
C HIS A 28 -2.76 15.93 -5.56
N ALA A 29 -4.07 16.14 -5.58
CA ALA A 29 -4.91 16.06 -4.39
C ALA A 29 -4.97 14.63 -3.79
N PRO A 30 -5.06 13.54 -4.57
CA PRO A 30 -5.03 12.19 -4.03
C PRO A 30 -3.77 11.91 -3.21
N HIS A 31 -3.94 11.12 -2.14
CA HIS A 31 -2.84 10.48 -1.45
C HIS A 31 -2.31 9.31 -2.26
N ALA A 32 -1.01 9.04 -2.15
CA ALA A 32 -0.37 7.91 -2.80
C ALA A 32 0.61 7.19 -1.87
N LEU A 33 0.78 5.90 -2.08
CA LEU A 33 1.84 5.10 -1.49
C LEU A 33 2.42 4.17 -2.56
N ARG A 34 3.62 3.65 -2.30
CA ARG A 34 4.31 2.69 -3.16
C ARG A 34 4.80 1.52 -2.36
N VAL A 35 4.42 0.32 -2.78
CA VAL A 35 4.97 -0.94 -2.28
C VAL A 35 6.04 -1.40 -3.27
N ILE A 36 7.29 -1.42 -2.85
CA ILE A 36 8.41 -1.69 -3.74
C ILE A 36 8.56 -3.20 -3.94
N ILE A 37 8.28 -3.67 -5.16
CA ILE A 37 8.30 -5.09 -5.51
C ILE A 37 9.73 -5.54 -5.79
N GLU A 38 10.45 -4.78 -6.64
CA GLU A 38 11.83 -5.06 -7.02
C GLU A 38 12.52 -3.76 -7.39
N SER A 39 13.57 -3.40 -6.68
CA SER A 39 14.33 -2.17 -6.93
C SER A 39 15.67 -2.20 -6.23
N GLU A 40 16.68 -1.71 -6.94
CA GLU A 40 17.98 -1.33 -6.42
C GLU A 40 18.39 -0.03 -7.12
N GLY A 41 18.47 1.08 -6.37
CA GLY A 41 18.88 2.39 -6.89
C GLY A 41 17.76 3.28 -7.41
N SER A 42 16.49 2.86 -7.40
CA SER A 42 15.41 3.81 -7.65
C SER A 42 15.13 4.65 -6.41
N PHE A 43 14.51 5.80 -6.62
CA PHE A 43 14.20 6.75 -5.55
C PHE A 43 12.93 7.56 -5.84
N SER A 44 12.34 8.08 -4.78
CA SER A 44 11.32 9.12 -4.84
C SER A 44 11.85 10.41 -4.21
N VAL A 45 11.48 11.55 -4.76
CA VAL A 45 11.72 12.86 -4.14
C VAL A 45 10.38 13.40 -3.70
N VAL A 46 10.20 13.64 -2.40
CA VAL A 46 8.97 14.19 -1.83
C VAL A 46 9.30 15.48 -1.09
N ASN A 47 8.76 16.63 -1.52
CA ASN A 47 9.05 17.96 -0.96
C ASN A 47 10.55 18.22 -0.77
N GLY A 48 11.38 17.89 -1.78
CA GLY A 48 12.84 18.07 -1.75
C GLY A 48 13.62 16.98 -1.01
N GLU A 49 12.95 16.02 -0.38
CA GLU A 49 13.61 14.88 0.26
C GLU A 49 13.71 13.69 -0.68
N LYS A 50 14.93 13.26 -0.98
CA LYS A 50 15.21 12.03 -1.75
C LYS A 50 15.15 10.82 -0.81
N HIS A 51 14.23 9.90 -1.10
CA HIS A 51 14.08 8.63 -0.40
C HIS A 51 14.48 7.48 -1.31
N PRO A 52 15.40 6.61 -0.90
CA PRO A 52 15.62 5.35 -1.61
C PRO A 52 14.33 4.52 -1.66
N MET A 53 14.14 3.78 -2.74
CA MET A 53 13.06 2.81 -2.91
C MET A 53 13.71 1.43 -3.08
N GLU A 54 13.90 0.73 -1.96
CA GLU A 54 14.51 -0.59 -1.93
C GLU A 54 13.44 -1.69 -1.92
N THR A 55 13.77 -2.86 -2.44
CA THR A 55 12.84 -4.01 -2.46
C THR A 55 12.23 -4.30 -1.10
N GLY A 56 10.91 -4.31 -1.02
CA GLY A 56 10.13 -4.54 0.20
C GLY A 56 9.81 -3.28 1.00
N ASP A 57 10.32 -2.10 0.62
CA ASP A 57 9.96 -0.84 1.26
C ASP A 57 8.53 -0.41 0.94
N ILE A 58 7.97 0.43 1.81
CA ILE A 58 6.74 1.17 1.55
C ILE A 58 7.06 2.66 1.66
N VAL A 59 6.78 3.41 0.58
CA VAL A 59 7.05 4.85 0.50
C VAL A 59 5.73 5.60 0.36
N LEU A 60 5.55 6.65 1.17
CA LEU A 60 4.34 7.47 1.22
C LEU A 60 4.52 8.77 0.44
N THR A 61 3.47 9.19 -0.23
CA THR A 61 3.33 10.52 -0.82
C THR A 61 1.98 11.09 -0.42
N PRO A 62 1.89 11.81 0.70
CA PRO A 62 0.67 12.48 1.10
C PRO A 62 0.18 13.44 0.01
N GLY A 63 -1.14 13.62 -0.08
CA GLY A 63 -1.75 14.51 -1.05
C GLY A 63 -1.16 15.92 -1.01
N TRP A 64 -1.02 16.54 -2.17
CA TRP A 64 -0.50 17.88 -2.37
C TRP A 64 0.99 18.07 -2.07
N CYS A 65 1.75 17.02 -1.81
CA CYS A 65 3.21 17.05 -1.75
C CYS A 65 3.80 17.04 -3.16
N TRP A 66 4.79 17.90 -3.42
CA TRP A 66 5.60 17.81 -4.63
C TRP A 66 6.35 16.49 -4.64
N HIS A 67 6.24 15.73 -5.72
CA HIS A 67 6.96 14.45 -5.82
C HIS A 67 7.33 14.10 -7.26
N GLY A 68 8.41 13.35 -7.38
CA GLY A 68 8.94 12.79 -8.63
C GLY A 68 9.73 11.53 -8.32
N HIS A 69 10.16 10.84 -9.37
CA HIS A 69 10.91 9.59 -9.25
C HIS A 69 12.09 9.60 -10.19
N GLY A 70 13.11 8.85 -9.84
CA GLY A 70 14.25 8.61 -10.70
C GLY A 70 14.93 7.29 -10.39
N HIS A 71 15.85 6.88 -11.24
CA HIS A 71 16.52 5.60 -11.15
C HIS A 71 17.99 5.68 -11.49
N ASP A 72 18.85 5.52 -10.47
CA ASP A 72 20.31 5.55 -10.56
C ASP A 72 20.91 4.13 -10.71
N GLY A 73 20.08 3.07 -10.64
CA GLY A 73 20.51 1.67 -10.75
C GLY A 73 20.69 1.20 -12.19
N ASP A 74 20.98 -0.08 -12.39
CA ASP A 74 21.28 -0.69 -13.67
C ASP A 74 20.24 -1.73 -14.15
N GLN A 75 19.26 -2.10 -13.29
CA GLN A 75 18.15 -3.00 -13.60
C GLN A 75 16.81 -2.26 -13.49
N PRO A 76 15.77 -2.63 -14.27
CA PRO A 76 14.45 -2.03 -14.10
C PRO A 76 13.94 -2.15 -12.66
N ALA A 77 13.27 -1.11 -12.16
CA ALA A 77 12.61 -1.14 -10.86
C ALA A 77 11.09 -1.18 -11.02
N TYR A 78 10.43 -1.94 -10.13
CA TYR A 78 8.99 -2.17 -10.16
C TYR A 78 8.36 -1.89 -8.80
N TRP A 79 7.22 -1.23 -8.78
CA TRP A 79 6.43 -1.04 -7.57
C TRP A 79 4.93 -1.08 -7.86
N LEU A 80 4.15 -1.25 -6.79
CA LEU A 80 2.70 -1.12 -6.81
C LEU A 80 2.33 0.24 -6.22
N ASP A 81 1.77 1.13 -7.05
CA ASP A 81 1.13 2.34 -6.55
C ASP A 81 -0.22 2.02 -5.93
N GLY A 82 -0.53 2.68 -4.82
CA GLY A 82 -1.84 2.68 -4.19
C GLY A 82 -2.30 4.12 -3.96
N LEU A 83 -3.47 4.49 -4.47
CA LEU A 83 -4.00 5.85 -4.38
C LEU A 83 -5.50 5.86 -4.05
N ASP A 84 -5.99 6.98 -3.52
CA ASP A 84 -7.41 7.27 -3.34
C ASP A 84 -8.01 8.14 -4.48
N VAL A 85 -7.42 8.05 -5.67
CA VAL A 85 -7.93 8.73 -6.89
C VAL A 85 -9.42 8.50 -7.11
N PRO A 86 -9.98 7.27 -6.98
CA PRO A 86 -11.41 7.07 -7.16
C PRO A 86 -12.27 7.87 -6.18
N LEU A 87 -11.81 8.03 -4.94
CA LEU A 87 -12.49 8.84 -3.93
C LEU A 87 -12.44 10.33 -4.27
N THR A 88 -11.25 10.86 -4.59
CA THR A 88 -11.09 12.28 -4.95
C THR A 88 -11.84 12.62 -6.23
N HIS A 89 -11.89 11.69 -7.20
CA HIS A 89 -12.70 11.86 -8.41
C HIS A 89 -14.21 11.89 -8.10
N LEU A 90 -14.67 11.02 -7.19
CA LEU A 90 -16.08 11.01 -6.77
C LEU A 90 -16.47 12.31 -6.05
N LEU A 91 -15.57 12.87 -5.25
CA LEU A 91 -15.80 14.10 -4.49
C LEU A 91 -15.44 15.38 -5.27
N GLU A 92 -14.90 15.25 -6.48
CA GLU A 92 -14.51 16.29 -7.44
C GLU A 92 -13.23 17.13 -7.15
N PRO A 93 -12.52 17.10 -6.00
CA PRO A 93 -11.31 17.90 -5.78
C PRO A 93 -10.07 17.28 -6.45
N MET A 94 -10.16 16.94 -7.73
CA MET A 94 -9.08 16.38 -8.54
C MET A 94 -8.13 17.46 -9.04
N PHE A 95 -7.35 18.06 -8.14
CA PHE A 95 -6.32 19.02 -8.51
C PHE A 95 -5.03 18.30 -8.89
N PHE A 96 -4.37 18.81 -9.92
CA PHE A 96 -3.07 18.36 -10.40
C PHE A 96 -2.25 19.56 -10.87
N GLU A 97 -0.97 19.61 -10.52
CA GLU A 97 -0.03 20.62 -10.97
C GLU A 97 1.33 20.01 -11.33
N GLU A 98 1.88 20.41 -12.46
CA GLU A 98 3.28 20.14 -12.82
C GLU A 98 4.19 21.15 -12.14
N HIS A 99 5.39 20.70 -11.71
CA HIS A 99 6.38 21.62 -11.14
C HIS A 99 6.88 22.62 -12.20
N PRO A 100 6.96 23.92 -11.89
CA PRO A 100 7.32 24.96 -12.89
C PRO A 100 8.68 24.68 -13.58
N ASP A 101 9.62 24.13 -12.84
CA ASP A 101 10.97 23.82 -13.33
C ASP A 101 11.09 22.40 -13.91
N GLY A 102 9.98 21.63 -13.94
CA GLY A 102 9.94 20.24 -14.39
C GLY A 102 10.41 19.25 -13.34
N PHE A 103 11.49 19.56 -12.61
CA PHE A 103 12.05 18.73 -11.56
C PHE A 103 12.31 19.58 -10.30
N ALA A 104 11.82 19.12 -9.16
CA ALA A 104 12.14 19.77 -7.88
C ALA A 104 13.57 19.46 -7.49
N ALA A 105 14.28 20.46 -6.94
CA ALA A 105 15.62 20.25 -6.43
C ALA A 105 15.60 19.26 -5.26
N VAL A 106 16.61 18.39 -5.21
CA VAL A 106 16.87 17.55 -4.04
C VAL A 106 17.57 18.41 -2.99
N GLU A 107 16.92 18.65 -1.87
CA GLU A 107 17.46 19.44 -0.75
C GLU A 107 18.26 18.57 0.21
N ARG A 108 17.79 17.32 0.40
CA ARG A 108 18.46 16.33 1.28
C ARG A 108 18.14 14.89 0.89
N VAL A 109 19.00 13.97 1.28
CA VAL A 109 18.75 12.53 1.22
C VAL A 109 18.31 12.06 2.59
N SER A 110 17.13 11.44 2.68
CA SER A 110 16.48 11.05 3.95
C SER A 110 16.14 9.56 3.95
N PRO A 111 17.12 8.66 4.21
CA PRO A 111 16.85 7.23 4.25
C PRO A 111 15.90 6.83 5.40
N ASP A 112 15.91 7.60 6.50
CA ASP A 112 15.09 7.38 7.70
C ASP A 112 13.88 8.33 7.77
N SER A 113 13.37 8.76 6.63
CA SER A 113 12.22 9.66 6.56
C SER A 113 10.95 9.03 7.16
N PRO A 114 10.04 9.83 7.78
CA PRO A 114 8.73 9.35 8.19
C PRO A 114 7.84 8.90 7.03
N TYR A 115 8.22 9.24 5.80
CA TYR A 115 7.54 8.80 4.57
C TYR A 115 8.05 7.46 4.03
N ARG A 116 8.99 6.80 4.72
CA ARG A 116 9.55 5.52 4.30
C ARG A 116 9.51 4.49 5.43
N PHE A 117 8.88 3.36 5.18
CA PHE A 117 8.99 2.16 6.01
C PHE A 117 9.91 1.17 5.32
N THR A 118 11.10 0.97 5.88
CA THR A 118 12.06 0.01 5.31
C THR A 118 11.59 -1.42 5.51
N TRP A 119 11.97 -2.31 4.59
CA TRP A 119 11.68 -3.74 4.71
C TRP A 119 12.14 -4.32 6.05
N GLU A 120 13.33 -3.96 6.50
CA GLU A 120 13.85 -4.38 7.80
C GLU A 120 12.94 -3.94 8.96
N THR A 121 12.45 -2.70 8.92
CA THR A 121 11.52 -2.17 9.93
C THR A 121 10.19 -2.92 9.91
N ILE A 122 9.66 -3.22 8.74
CA ILE A 122 8.42 -3.98 8.55
C ILE A 122 8.58 -5.38 9.16
N LEU A 123 9.65 -6.09 8.83
CA LEU A 123 9.93 -7.42 9.37
C LEU A 123 10.04 -7.40 10.90
N LYS A 124 10.82 -6.48 11.47
CA LYS A 124 10.99 -6.34 12.93
C LYS A 124 9.68 -6.02 13.64
N ARG A 125 8.87 -5.13 13.06
CA ARG A 125 7.59 -4.73 13.67
C ARG A 125 6.58 -5.88 13.65
N THR A 126 6.46 -6.59 12.54
CA THR A 126 5.54 -7.74 12.40
C THR A 126 5.98 -8.93 13.27
N GLU A 127 7.28 -9.18 13.40
CA GLU A 127 7.82 -10.21 14.31
C GLU A 127 7.48 -9.96 15.78
N ARG A 128 7.54 -8.68 16.20
CA ARG A 128 7.27 -8.26 17.59
C ARG A 128 5.79 -8.05 17.89
N ALA A 129 4.95 -7.94 16.88
CA ALA A 129 3.53 -7.74 17.06
C ALA A 129 2.90 -8.91 17.81
N ALA A 130 1.95 -8.61 18.69
CA ALA A 130 1.16 -9.64 19.34
C ALA A 130 0.33 -10.41 18.31
N ALA A 131 0.17 -11.70 18.53
CA ALA A 131 -0.78 -12.47 17.74
C ALA A 131 -2.21 -11.98 18.03
N ASP A 132 -3.06 -12.00 17.01
CA ASP A 132 -4.48 -11.73 17.20
C ASP A 132 -5.13 -12.90 17.94
N THR A 133 -5.63 -12.66 19.15
CA THR A 133 -6.24 -13.69 20.00
C THR A 133 -7.57 -14.21 19.45
N GLU A 134 -8.26 -13.41 18.64
CA GLU A 134 -9.48 -13.81 17.95
C GLU A 134 -9.21 -14.60 16.67
N GLY A 135 -7.97 -14.54 16.17
CA GLY A 135 -7.50 -15.29 15.02
C GLY A 135 -7.98 -14.79 13.66
N HIS A 136 -8.53 -13.58 13.57
CA HIS A 136 -8.97 -12.99 12.30
C HIS A 136 -7.81 -12.45 11.47
N PHE A 137 -6.68 -12.19 12.12
CA PHE A 137 -5.47 -11.65 11.50
C PHE A 137 -4.25 -12.45 11.92
N GLY A 138 -3.16 -12.29 11.17
CA GLY A 138 -1.83 -12.68 11.61
C GLY A 138 -1.28 -11.70 12.66
N ARG A 139 0.04 -11.66 12.80
CA ARG A 139 0.71 -10.60 13.58
C ARG A 139 0.63 -9.31 12.80
N ARG A 140 -0.39 -8.51 13.05
CA ARG A 140 -0.75 -7.34 12.28
C ARG A 140 -0.22 -6.06 12.89
N VAL A 141 0.36 -5.19 12.07
CA VAL A 141 0.86 -3.87 12.43
C VAL A 141 0.21 -2.83 11.54
N ARG A 142 -0.30 -1.76 12.13
CA ARG A 142 -0.62 -0.53 11.41
C ARG A 142 0.68 0.23 11.14
N LEU A 143 0.86 0.70 9.91
CA LEU A 143 1.89 1.68 9.58
C LEU A 143 1.29 3.08 9.72
N GLU A 144 2.01 3.94 10.43
CA GLU A 144 1.54 5.30 10.73
C GLU A 144 1.64 6.18 9.47
N ALA A 145 0.50 6.57 8.94
CA ALA A 145 0.35 7.44 7.77
C ALA A 145 -0.70 8.53 8.08
N ASP A 146 -0.51 9.23 9.19
CA ASP A 146 -1.52 10.17 9.71
C ASP A 146 -1.78 11.37 8.78
N GLU A 147 -0.84 11.67 7.87
CA GLU A 147 -1.02 12.66 6.80
C GLU A 147 -1.88 12.15 5.63
N MET A 148 -2.28 10.87 5.65
CA MET A 148 -3.10 10.22 4.63
C MET A 148 -4.41 9.67 5.24
N PRO A 149 -5.31 10.53 5.74
CA PRO A 149 -6.44 10.12 6.59
C PRO A 149 -7.49 9.25 5.90
N THR A 150 -7.46 9.15 4.58
CA THR A 150 -8.37 8.31 3.78
C THR A 150 -7.85 6.90 3.54
N ILE A 151 -6.56 6.67 3.77
CA ILE A 151 -5.87 5.40 3.50
C ILE A 151 -5.32 4.81 4.79
N GLY A 152 -5.81 3.64 5.18
CA GLY A 152 -5.21 2.81 6.23
C GLY A 152 -4.20 1.84 5.62
N ILE A 153 -3.04 1.70 6.25
CA ILE A 153 -1.97 0.82 5.81
C ILE A 153 -1.67 -0.18 6.92
N TYR A 154 -1.73 -1.47 6.57
CA TYR A 154 -1.37 -2.54 7.49
C TYR A 154 -0.42 -3.50 6.82
N VAL A 155 0.43 -4.12 7.62
CA VAL A 155 1.20 -5.30 7.27
C VAL A 155 0.98 -6.37 8.31
N GLU A 156 0.81 -7.60 7.87
CA GLU A 156 0.64 -8.73 8.77
C GLU A 156 1.54 -9.89 8.40
N ARG A 157 2.00 -10.60 9.42
CA ARG A 157 2.79 -11.81 9.28
C ARG A 157 1.89 -13.02 9.55
N LEU A 158 1.90 -13.95 8.61
CA LEU A 158 1.30 -15.28 8.74
C LEU A 158 2.41 -16.32 8.68
N GLU A 159 2.38 -17.30 9.56
CA GLU A 159 3.32 -18.41 9.54
C GLU A 159 2.88 -19.47 8.50
N ALA A 160 3.82 -20.21 7.96
CA ALA A 160 3.52 -21.31 7.03
C ALA A 160 2.47 -22.27 7.62
N GLY A 161 1.42 -22.56 6.87
CA GLY A 161 0.27 -23.37 7.29
C GLY A 161 -0.75 -22.65 8.16
N GLN A 162 -0.54 -21.39 8.50
CA GLN A 162 -1.51 -20.60 9.29
C GLN A 162 -2.73 -20.25 8.45
N SER A 163 -3.92 -20.42 9.04
CA SER A 163 -5.19 -19.88 8.51
C SER A 163 -5.77 -18.84 9.46
N THR A 164 -6.35 -17.79 8.91
CA THR A 164 -7.12 -16.83 9.69
C THR A 164 -8.57 -17.30 9.83
N ARG A 165 -9.27 -16.81 10.86
CA ARG A 165 -10.71 -16.99 10.98
C ARG A 165 -11.42 -16.02 10.06
N ARG A 166 -12.54 -16.46 9.50
CA ARG A 166 -13.35 -15.70 8.55
C ARG A 166 -13.96 -14.46 9.20
N TYR A 167 -13.83 -13.33 8.54
CA TYR A 167 -14.39 -12.04 8.98
C TYR A 167 -14.88 -11.22 7.78
N ARG A 168 -15.67 -10.19 8.02
CA ARG A 168 -16.02 -9.17 7.04
C ARG A 168 -16.14 -7.80 7.67
N HIS A 169 -15.96 -6.76 6.88
CA HIS A 169 -16.18 -5.38 7.30
C HIS A 169 -16.63 -4.49 6.14
N SER A 170 -17.09 -3.29 6.47
CA SER A 170 -17.67 -2.36 5.49
C SER A 170 -16.62 -1.51 4.73
N ALA A 171 -15.33 -1.68 5.02
CA ALA A 171 -14.27 -1.05 4.23
C ALA A 171 -13.88 -1.92 3.02
N ASN A 172 -13.31 -1.28 1.98
CA ASN A 172 -12.61 -1.99 0.92
C ASN A 172 -11.16 -2.25 1.35
N VAL A 173 -10.59 -3.36 0.93
CA VAL A 173 -9.18 -3.68 1.16
C VAL A 173 -8.55 -4.19 -0.12
N VAL A 174 -7.37 -3.68 -0.42
CA VAL A 174 -6.48 -4.23 -1.44
C VAL A 174 -5.31 -4.88 -0.73
N PHE A 175 -5.04 -6.13 -1.05
CA PHE A 175 -3.95 -6.92 -0.50
C PHE A 175 -2.84 -7.09 -1.54
N SER A 176 -1.59 -7.11 -1.07
CA SER A 176 -0.43 -7.48 -1.88
C SER A 176 0.58 -8.25 -1.03
N PRO A 177 0.85 -9.52 -1.35
CA PRO A 177 1.89 -10.30 -0.67
C PRO A 177 3.27 -9.74 -1.01
N MET A 178 3.98 -9.26 0.01
CA MET A 178 5.35 -8.78 -0.12
C MET A 178 6.36 -9.93 -0.03
N MET A 179 5.97 -11.04 0.63
CA MET A 179 6.73 -12.26 0.80
C MET A 179 5.78 -13.45 0.95
N GLY A 180 6.18 -14.63 0.47
CA GLY A 180 5.44 -15.88 0.64
C GLY A 180 4.35 -16.11 -0.41
N SER A 181 3.55 -17.14 -0.18
CA SER A 181 2.45 -17.58 -1.04
C SER A 181 1.30 -18.16 -0.21
N GLY A 182 0.10 -18.17 -0.80
CA GLY A 182 -1.09 -18.66 -0.11
C GLY A 182 -2.35 -18.60 -0.95
N VAL A 183 -3.48 -18.74 -0.27
CA VAL A 183 -4.82 -18.61 -0.86
C VAL A 183 -5.67 -17.74 0.07
N SER A 184 -6.43 -16.81 -0.50
CA SER A 184 -7.47 -16.08 0.24
C SER A 184 -8.83 -16.41 -0.32
N THR A 185 -9.79 -16.71 0.56
CA THR A 185 -11.19 -16.79 0.17
C THR A 185 -11.83 -15.42 0.36
N VAL A 186 -12.36 -14.83 -0.71
CA VAL A 186 -13.09 -13.56 -0.70
C VAL A 186 -14.50 -13.79 -1.24
N GLY A 187 -15.50 -13.67 -0.37
CA GLY A 187 -16.86 -14.11 -0.71
C GLY A 187 -16.90 -15.61 -0.97
N ASP A 188 -17.17 -16.00 -2.21
CA ASP A 188 -17.21 -17.38 -2.67
C ASP A 188 -16.02 -17.74 -3.60
N ALA A 189 -15.04 -16.85 -3.74
CA ALA A 189 -13.90 -17.04 -4.63
C ALA A 189 -12.62 -17.35 -3.86
N ASP A 190 -11.94 -18.41 -4.24
CA ASP A 190 -10.58 -18.73 -3.80
C ASP A 190 -9.59 -18.07 -4.75
N ILE A 191 -8.71 -17.27 -4.21
CA ILE A 191 -7.71 -16.46 -4.92
C ILE A 191 -6.33 -16.93 -4.47
N PRO A 192 -5.65 -17.75 -5.27
CA PRO A 192 -4.25 -18.07 -5.02
C PRO A 192 -3.39 -16.84 -5.28
N TRP A 193 -2.36 -16.65 -4.47
CA TRP A 193 -1.45 -15.51 -4.59
C TRP A 193 -0.01 -15.88 -4.22
N GLY A 194 0.93 -15.15 -4.78
CA GLY A 194 2.34 -15.16 -4.46
C GLY A 194 2.90 -13.75 -4.38
N ARG A 195 4.19 -13.64 -4.10
CA ARG A 195 4.88 -12.34 -4.01
C ARG A 195 4.65 -11.50 -5.27
N GLY A 196 4.22 -10.26 -5.07
CA GLY A 196 3.99 -9.29 -6.14
C GLY A 196 2.58 -9.33 -6.75
N ASP A 197 1.74 -10.30 -6.39
CA ASP A 197 0.33 -10.28 -6.80
C ASP A 197 -0.45 -9.20 -6.05
N THR A 198 -1.62 -8.87 -6.58
CA THR A 198 -2.56 -7.93 -5.94
C THR A 198 -3.97 -8.43 -6.12
N PHE A 199 -4.74 -8.44 -5.04
CA PHE A 199 -6.15 -8.81 -5.05
C PHE A 199 -6.97 -7.89 -4.15
N VAL A 200 -8.28 -7.84 -4.37
CA VAL A 200 -9.20 -6.96 -3.64
C VAL A 200 -10.25 -7.75 -2.88
N ALA A 201 -10.53 -7.33 -1.65
CA ALA A 201 -11.72 -7.68 -0.91
C ALA A 201 -12.65 -6.46 -0.86
N PRO A 202 -13.71 -6.44 -1.70
CA PRO A 202 -14.70 -5.36 -1.67
C PRO A 202 -15.48 -5.36 -0.37
N THR A 203 -16.07 -4.20 -0.05
CA THR A 203 -16.90 -4.00 1.15
C THR A 203 -17.86 -5.17 1.40
N TRP A 204 -17.94 -5.60 2.65
CA TRP A 204 -18.87 -6.58 3.19
C TRP A 204 -18.75 -8.01 2.63
N ASN A 205 -17.66 -8.33 1.90
CA ASN A 205 -17.33 -9.70 1.56
C ASN A 205 -16.64 -10.39 2.73
N TRP A 206 -16.92 -11.68 2.90
CA TRP A 206 -16.19 -12.53 3.83
C TRP A 206 -14.74 -12.71 3.37
N ILE A 207 -13.80 -12.65 4.30
CA ILE A 207 -12.37 -12.74 4.03
C ILE A 207 -11.76 -13.76 4.97
N GLU A 208 -10.92 -14.63 4.45
CA GLU A 208 -10.01 -15.48 5.21
C GLU A 208 -8.75 -15.72 4.39
N HIS A 209 -7.65 -15.96 5.07
CA HIS A 209 -6.34 -16.19 4.45
C HIS A 209 -5.78 -17.54 4.90
N HIS A 210 -5.14 -18.26 3.99
CA HIS A 210 -4.35 -19.45 4.28
C HIS A 210 -2.95 -19.27 3.70
N ALA A 211 -1.94 -19.14 4.54
CA ALA A 211 -0.55 -19.03 4.13
C ALA A 211 0.04 -20.42 3.85
N ILE A 212 0.59 -20.63 2.67
CA ILE A 212 1.34 -21.85 2.32
C ILE A 212 2.77 -21.74 2.81
N GLU A 213 3.36 -20.55 2.70
CA GLU A 213 4.70 -20.22 3.15
C GLU A 213 4.63 -19.09 4.19
N ASP A 214 5.75 -18.84 4.91
CA ASP A 214 5.87 -17.65 5.76
C ASP A 214 5.60 -16.41 4.92
N THR A 215 4.60 -15.64 5.31
CA THR A 215 4.06 -14.55 4.51
C THR A 215 4.14 -13.21 5.23
N ILE A 216 4.49 -12.17 4.48
CA ILE A 216 4.21 -10.77 4.83
C ILE A 216 3.18 -10.25 3.84
N LEU A 217 1.98 -10.00 4.34
CA LEU A 217 0.85 -9.51 3.56
C LEU A 217 0.62 -8.02 3.85
N PHE A 218 0.85 -7.19 2.84
CA PHE A 218 0.47 -5.77 2.86
C PHE A 218 -1.02 -5.63 2.60
N SER A 219 -1.65 -4.65 3.24
CA SER A 219 -3.00 -4.23 2.91
C SER A 219 -3.18 -2.73 2.97
N MET A 220 -3.89 -2.21 1.98
CA MET A 220 -4.34 -0.83 1.86
C MET A 220 -5.86 -0.80 1.93
N THR A 221 -6.43 0.09 2.76
CA THR A 221 -7.88 0.10 3.04
C THR A 221 -8.41 1.52 3.23
N ASP A 222 -9.69 1.74 2.92
CA ASP A 222 -10.43 2.95 3.23
C ASP A 222 -11.07 2.93 4.65
N GLU A 223 -10.61 2.04 5.51
CA GLU A 223 -11.15 1.84 6.86
C GLU A 223 -11.23 3.14 7.67
N PHE A 224 -10.20 4.00 7.58
CA PHE A 224 -10.15 5.25 8.35
C PHE A 224 -11.22 6.21 7.91
N LEU A 225 -11.48 6.33 6.60
CA LEU A 225 -12.60 7.08 6.06
C LEU A 225 -13.93 6.52 6.58
N MET A 226 -14.11 5.19 6.56
CA MET A 226 -15.32 4.54 7.04
C MET A 226 -15.53 4.75 8.55
N ARG A 227 -14.46 4.73 9.34
CA ARG A 227 -14.50 5.01 10.79
C ARG A 227 -14.83 6.47 11.05
N PHE A 228 -14.18 7.42 10.38
CA PHE A 228 -14.45 8.85 10.47
C PHE A 228 -15.93 9.17 10.18
N ALA A 229 -16.46 8.61 9.09
CA ALA A 229 -17.85 8.79 8.69
C ALA A 229 -18.86 7.97 9.52
N LYS A 230 -18.40 7.14 10.48
CA LYS A 230 -19.21 6.21 11.28
C LYS A 230 -19.96 5.15 10.46
N TYR A 231 -19.43 4.80 9.30
CA TYR A 231 -19.95 3.74 8.41
C TYR A 231 -19.30 2.37 8.68
N TYR A 232 -18.21 2.35 9.46
CA TYR A 232 -17.49 1.11 9.72
C TYR A 232 -18.33 0.11 10.52
N ARG A 233 -18.37 -1.12 10.02
CA ARG A 233 -18.94 -2.30 10.67
C ARG A 233 -17.97 -3.46 10.50
N PHE A 234 -17.87 -4.30 11.52
CA PHE A 234 -17.07 -5.52 11.52
C PHE A 234 -17.94 -6.67 12.02
N GLU A 235 -17.80 -7.83 11.42
CA GLU A 235 -18.46 -9.07 11.80
C GLU A 235 -17.50 -10.24 11.67
N ALA A 236 -17.40 -11.06 12.70
CA ALA A 236 -16.69 -12.33 12.72
C ALA A 236 -17.65 -13.47 12.39
N ALA A 237 -17.19 -14.48 11.68
CA ALA A 237 -17.96 -15.71 11.53
C ALA A 237 -18.08 -16.42 12.89
N ALA A 238 -19.24 -17.03 13.13
CA ALA A 238 -19.55 -17.76 14.35
C ALA A 238 -18.65 -18.99 14.53
#